data_68ac68867b5c5ae6e748176c357d515f
#
_entry.id   68ac68867b5c5ae6e748176c357d515f
#
_cell.length_a   1.000
_cell.length_b   1.000
_cell.length_c   1.000
_cell.angle_alpha   90.00
_cell.angle_beta   90.00
_cell.angle_gamma   90.00
#
_symmetry.space_group_name_H-M   'P 1'
#
loop_
_entity.id
_entity.type
_entity.pdbx_description
1 polymer ?
#
loop_
_entity_poly.entity_id
_entity_poly.type
_entity_poly.pdbx_seq_one_letter_code
_entity_poly.pdbx_strand_id
1 'polypeptide(L)'
;MMSNTEQLDILYKLKKEVEKSNNARLVHIINQVIKKVYLEQYTATFVGHFSAGKSTLINLLFEENILPSSPVPTTSNTAIVTVTDENGIIANLSNKQYTQLDNYDEVKQMNRENFDVESVEIKYNSPKFNNGFTLQDTPGVDSNVATHQSSTEEFMYTSNVLFYTVDYNHVQSALNFQFMKRLNQANVPVVFVINQIDKHNEDEISFDTFKSRVENSIAEWEINLDRIFYVFKVRTRTQ
;
A
#
# COMPACT_ATOMS: atom_id res chain seq x y z
N MET A 1 -24.92 -7.23 -10.10
CA MET A 1 -23.89 -6.78 -9.10
C MET A 1 -24.62 -6.71 -7.77
N MET A 2 -24.08 -7.27 -6.68
CA MET A 2 -24.70 -7.21 -5.35
C MET A 2 -24.72 -5.76 -4.85
N SER A 3 -25.80 -5.36 -4.20
CA SER A 3 -25.86 -4.05 -3.53
C SER A 3 -24.94 -4.02 -2.32
N ASN A 4 -24.54 -2.82 -1.89
CA ASN A 4 -23.70 -2.62 -0.70
C ASN A 4 -24.34 -3.22 0.56
N THR A 5 -25.66 -3.07 0.71
CA THR A 5 -26.44 -3.66 1.81
C THR A 5 -26.38 -5.19 1.82
N GLU A 6 -26.53 -5.84 0.66
CA GLU A 6 -26.43 -7.30 0.56
C GLU A 6 -25.01 -7.80 0.93
N GLN A 7 -23.97 -7.08 0.50
CA GLN A 7 -22.60 -7.39 0.86
C GLN A 7 -22.38 -7.28 2.38
N LEU A 8 -22.87 -6.21 3.01
CA LEU A 8 -22.78 -6.01 4.45
C LEU A 8 -23.50 -7.11 5.23
N ASP A 9 -24.70 -7.51 4.80
CA ASP A 9 -25.45 -8.60 5.45
C ASP A 9 -24.65 -9.92 5.44
N ILE A 10 -24.00 -10.25 4.33
CA ILE A 10 -23.17 -11.44 4.21
C ILE A 10 -21.96 -11.34 5.14
N LEU A 11 -21.28 -10.18 5.13
CA LEU A 11 -20.11 -9.95 5.97
C LEU A 11 -20.43 -10.01 7.46
N TYR A 12 -21.59 -9.49 7.89
CA TYR A 12 -22.04 -9.60 9.29
C TYR A 12 -22.35 -11.03 9.69
N LYS A 13 -22.94 -11.85 8.79
CA LYS A 13 -23.14 -13.27 9.04
C LYS A 13 -21.81 -14.00 9.17
N LEU A 14 -20.86 -13.75 8.26
CA LEU A 14 -19.52 -14.32 8.31
C LEU A 14 -18.79 -13.89 9.59
N LYS A 15 -18.88 -12.62 10.00
CA LYS A 15 -18.29 -12.15 11.26
C LYS A 15 -18.75 -12.95 12.46
N LYS A 16 -20.06 -13.24 12.57
CA LYS A 16 -20.59 -14.08 13.67
C LYS A 16 -19.99 -15.49 13.70
N GLU A 17 -19.71 -16.08 12.54
CA GLU A 17 -19.04 -17.38 12.48
C GLU A 17 -17.55 -17.27 12.85
N VAL A 18 -16.87 -16.23 12.37
CA VAL A 18 -15.47 -15.98 12.70
C VAL A 18 -15.27 -15.72 14.20
N GLU A 19 -16.19 -15.00 14.85
CA GLU A 19 -16.16 -14.75 16.30
C GLU A 19 -16.20 -16.06 17.12
N LYS A 20 -16.92 -17.09 16.65
CA LYS A 20 -16.96 -18.41 17.29
C LYS A 20 -15.60 -19.14 17.25
N SER A 21 -14.74 -18.81 16.31
CA SER A 21 -13.42 -19.44 16.15
C SER A 21 -12.40 -19.00 17.21
N ASN A 22 -12.69 -17.97 18.01
CA ASN A 22 -11.78 -17.29 18.94
C ASN A 22 -10.47 -16.82 18.28
N ASN A 23 -10.46 -16.62 16.95
CA ASN A 23 -9.31 -16.12 16.22
C ASN A 23 -9.38 -14.60 16.11
N ALA A 24 -8.72 -13.89 17.03
CA ALA A 24 -8.72 -12.42 17.09
C ALA A 24 -8.24 -11.77 15.79
N ARG A 25 -7.31 -12.38 15.07
CA ARG A 25 -6.80 -11.89 13.79
C ARG A 25 -7.87 -11.93 12.70
N LEU A 26 -8.59 -13.04 12.56
CA LEU A 26 -9.69 -13.14 11.58
C LEU A 26 -10.82 -12.17 11.92
N VAL A 27 -11.12 -11.98 13.21
CA VAL A 27 -12.11 -10.98 13.68
C VAL A 27 -11.65 -9.57 13.29
N HIS A 28 -10.36 -9.25 13.42
CA HIS A 28 -9.81 -7.96 13.00
C HIS A 28 -9.97 -7.78 11.48
N ILE A 29 -9.54 -8.73 10.67
CA ILE A 29 -9.63 -8.67 9.20
C ILE A 29 -11.08 -8.46 8.74
N ILE A 30 -12.04 -9.24 9.25
CA ILE A 30 -13.44 -9.11 8.83
C ILE A 30 -14.02 -7.75 9.21
N ASN A 31 -13.61 -7.18 10.36
CA ASN A 31 -14.02 -5.83 10.75
C ASN A 31 -13.47 -4.77 9.78
N GLN A 32 -12.22 -4.89 9.33
CA GLN A 32 -11.64 -3.98 8.32
C GLN A 32 -12.37 -4.08 6.98
N VAL A 33 -12.71 -5.29 6.54
CA VAL A 33 -13.49 -5.48 5.31
C VAL A 33 -14.89 -4.89 5.43
N ILE A 34 -15.57 -5.08 6.58
CA ILE A 34 -16.87 -4.46 6.86
C ILE A 34 -16.76 -2.94 6.84
N LYS A 35 -15.76 -2.36 7.53
CA LYS A 35 -15.50 -0.89 7.54
C LYS A 35 -15.34 -0.37 6.12
N LYS A 36 -14.52 -1.03 5.31
CA LYS A 36 -14.27 -0.67 3.91
C LYS A 36 -15.56 -0.67 3.06
N VAL A 37 -16.35 -1.73 3.13
CA VAL A 37 -17.61 -1.84 2.38
C VAL A 37 -18.63 -0.81 2.87
N TYR A 38 -18.74 -0.61 4.19
CA TYR A 38 -19.65 0.38 4.79
C TYR A 38 -19.31 1.82 4.36
N LEU A 39 -18.02 2.14 4.29
CA LEU A 39 -17.52 3.46 3.89
C LEU A 39 -17.38 3.61 2.37
N GLU A 40 -17.78 2.58 1.59
CA GLU A 40 -17.68 2.57 0.13
C GLU A 40 -16.25 2.88 -0.38
N GLN A 41 -15.24 2.43 0.36
CA GLN A 41 -13.84 2.70 0.04
C GLN A 41 -13.34 1.81 -1.10
N TYR A 42 -12.66 2.41 -2.06
CA TYR A 42 -11.85 1.72 -3.06
C TYR A 42 -10.37 1.92 -2.72
N THR A 43 -9.72 0.84 -2.28
CA THR A 43 -8.36 0.90 -1.73
C THR A 43 -7.34 0.36 -2.74
N ALA A 44 -6.37 1.19 -3.08
CA ALA A 44 -5.17 0.81 -3.81
C ALA A 44 -3.97 0.88 -2.85
N THR A 45 -3.25 -0.24 -2.69
CA THR A 45 -2.16 -0.35 -1.71
C THR A 45 -0.81 -0.43 -2.42
N PHE A 46 0.12 0.41 -2.01
CA PHE A 46 1.50 0.40 -2.47
C PHE A 46 2.35 -0.45 -1.53
N VAL A 47 2.94 -1.51 -2.08
CA VAL A 47 3.81 -2.45 -1.37
C VAL A 47 5.15 -2.53 -2.09
N GLY A 48 6.23 -2.78 -1.39
CA GLY A 48 7.56 -2.92 -1.99
C GLY A 48 8.67 -2.51 -1.04
N HIS A 49 9.91 -2.59 -1.52
CA HIS A 49 11.09 -2.28 -0.73
C HIS A 49 11.06 -0.88 -0.11
N PHE A 50 11.81 -0.73 0.97
CA PHE A 50 12.21 0.57 1.45
C PHE A 50 12.91 1.32 0.29
N SER A 51 12.68 2.60 0.12
CA SER A 51 13.25 3.41 -0.98
C SER A 51 12.81 3.05 -2.42
N ALA A 52 11.87 2.13 -2.61
CA ALA A 52 11.29 1.89 -3.94
C ALA A 52 10.52 3.09 -4.51
N GLY A 53 10.21 4.09 -3.66
CA GLY A 53 9.54 5.32 -4.06
C GLY A 53 8.02 5.30 -3.95
N LYS A 54 7.46 4.45 -3.10
CA LYS A 54 6.00 4.32 -2.88
C LYS A 54 5.33 5.65 -2.52
N SER A 55 5.79 6.30 -1.45
CA SER A 55 5.25 7.61 -1.01
C SER A 55 5.39 8.68 -2.08
N THR A 56 6.50 8.67 -2.84
CA THR A 56 6.72 9.60 -3.96
C THR A 56 5.70 9.38 -5.08
N LEU A 57 5.39 8.12 -5.41
CA LEU A 57 4.38 7.79 -6.42
C LEU A 57 2.98 8.21 -5.97
N ILE A 58 2.65 8.03 -4.70
CA ILE A 58 1.37 8.50 -4.12
C ILE A 58 1.28 10.02 -4.23
N ASN A 59 2.30 10.75 -3.80
CA ASN A 59 2.36 12.20 -3.92
C ASN A 59 2.21 12.68 -5.37
N LEU A 60 2.83 11.95 -6.31
CA LEU A 60 2.71 12.24 -7.74
C LEU A 60 1.27 12.07 -8.25
N LEU A 61 0.57 11.01 -7.81
CA LEU A 61 -0.82 10.78 -8.20
C LEU A 61 -1.75 11.92 -7.75
N PHE A 62 -1.49 12.47 -6.58
CA PHE A 62 -2.24 13.62 -6.07
C PHE A 62 -1.70 14.97 -6.59
N GLU A 63 -0.49 15.00 -7.19
CA GLU A 63 0.26 16.22 -7.57
C GLU A 63 0.55 17.15 -6.37
N GLU A 64 0.59 16.58 -5.17
CA GLU A 64 0.87 17.27 -3.91
C GLU A 64 1.72 16.42 -2.97
N ASN A 65 2.46 17.08 -2.08
CA ASN A 65 3.29 16.42 -1.07
C ASN A 65 2.45 16.09 0.18
N ILE A 66 1.56 15.10 0.06
CA ILE A 66 0.68 14.65 1.16
C ILE A 66 1.47 13.78 2.15
N LEU A 67 2.34 12.91 1.62
CA LEU A 67 3.19 12.03 2.40
C LEU A 67 4.62 12.57 2.46
N PRO A 68 5.35 12.36 3.57
CA PRO A 68 6.76 12.72 3.61
C PRO A 68 7.54 11.92 2.56
N SER A 69 8.31 12.62 1.72
CA SER A 69 9.14 12.02 0.67
C SER A 69 10.44 11.41 1.19
N SER A 70 10.75 11.63 2.46
CA SER A 70 11.92 11.05 3.13
C SER A 70 11.43 10.03 4.15
N PRO A 71 11.91 8.79 4.09
CA PRO A 71 11.53 7.80 5.07
C PRO A 71 12.03 8.26 6.44
N VAL A 72 11.09 8.45 7.36
CA VAL A 72 11.47 8.60 8.77
C VAL A 72 12.02 7.23 9.19
N PRO A 73 13.25 7.11 9.74
CA PRO A 73 13.88 5.84 10.06
C PRO A 73 13.10 4.95 11.06
N THR A 74 11.99 5.45 11.58
CA THR A 74 11.13 4.81 12.58
C THR A 74 9.82 4.30 12.03
N THR A 75 9.54 4.38 10.73
CA THR A 75 8.22 4.06 10.21
C THR A 75 7.99 2.56 10.01
N SER A 76 7.53 1.94 11.08
CA SER A 76 6.68 0.76 11.00
C SER A 76 5.22 1.11 10.61
N ASN A 77 4.93 2.38 10.37
CA ASN A 77 3.57 2.90 10.30
C ASN A 77 3.04 2.90 8.86
N THR A 78 1.87 2.33 8.68
CA THR A 78 1.11 2.44 7.43
C THR A 78 0.49 3.84 7.35
N ALA A 79 0.64 4.52 6.20
CA ALA A 79 -0.08 5.75 5.92
C ALA A 79 -1.26 5.46 4.98
N ILE A 80 -2.44 5.96 5.34
CA ILE A 80 -3.69 5.75 4.61
C ILE A 80 -4.25 7.11 4.20
N VAL A 81 -4.23 7.41 2.92
CA VAL A 81 -4.80 8.64 2.36
C VAL A 81 -6.17 8.33 1.79
N THR A 82 -7.21 8.86 2.38
CA THR A 82 -8.60 8.69 1.91
C THR A 82 -9.15 10.01 1.40
N VAL A 83 -9.66 10.00 0.17
CA VAL A 83 -10.32 11.17 -0.42
C VAL A 83 -11.68 11.38 0.24
N THR A 84 -11.89 12.57 0.78
CA THR A 84 -13.09 12.99 1.48
C THR A 84 -13.38 14.48 1.20
N ASP A 85 -14.51 15.00 1.65
CA ASP A 85 -14.84 16.43 1.53
C ASP A 85 -14.04 17.31 2.51
N GLU A 86 -13.36 16.73 3.49
CA GLU A 86 -12.63 17.42 4.53
C GLU A 86 -11.16 17.01 4.56
N ASN A 87 -10.29 17.91 5.02
CA ASN A 87 -8.90 17.60 5.31
C ASN A 87 -8.71 17.29 6.80
N GLY A 88 -7.81 16.37 7.12
CA GLY A 88 -7.47 16.06 8.50
C GLY A 88 -6.43 14.96 8.59
N ILE A 89 -5.73 14.88 9.70
CA ILE A 89 -4.72 13.86 9.98
C ILE A 89 -5.02 13.24 11.36
N ILE A 90 -5.03 11.91 11.40
CA ILE A 90 -5.29 11.14 12.62
C ILE A 90 -4.19 10.10 12.78
N ALA A 91 -3.51 10.10 13.92
CA ALA A 91 -2.62 9.01 14.29
C ALA A 91 -3.38 7.98 15.15
N ASN A 92 -3.35 6.73 14.74
CA ASN A 92 -3.88 5.60 15.47
C ASN A 92 -2.75 4.92 16.24
N LEU A 93 -2.97 4.66 17.53
CA LEU A 93 -2.01 4.02 18.42
C LEU A 93 -2.36 2.54 18.62
N SER A 94 -1.37 1.70 18.89
CA SER A 94 -1.54 0.26 19.12
C SER A 94 -2.44 -0.07 20.34
N ASN A 95 -2.59 0.85 21.28
CA ASN A 95 -3.52 0.74 22.41
C ASN A 95 -4.98 1.05 22.05
N LYS A 96 -5.31 1.19 20.75
CA LYS A 96 -6.63 1.56 20.20
C LYS A 96 -7.07 3.00 20.51
N GLN A 97 -6.17 3.85 20.94
CA GLN A 97 -6.41 5.30 21.04
C GLN A 97 -6.05 5.96 19.71
N TYR A 98 -6.57 7.14 19.50
CA TYR A 98 -6.23 7.98 18.35
C TYR A 98 -6.06 9.43 18.79
N THR A 99 -5.28 10.18 18.02
CA THR A 99 -5.12 11.62 18.21
C THR A 99 -5.21 12.33 16.88
N GLN A 100 -5.85 13.47 16.86
CA GLN A 100 -5.89 14.35 15.70
C GLN A 100 -4.62 15.19 15.69
N LEU A 101 -4.04 15.38 14.52
CA LEU A 101 -2.80 16.11 14.29
C LEU A 101 -3.05 17.27 13.34
N ASP A 102 -2.29 18.35 13.50
CA ASP A 102 -2.36 19.50 12.60
C ASP A 102 -1.53 19.27 11.32
N ASN A 103 -0.46 18.50 11.43
CA ASN A 103 0.43 18.19 10.30
C ASN A 103 1.15 16.83 10.49
N TYR A 104 1.76 16.33 9.40
CA TYR A 104 2.45 15.05 9.44
C TYR A 104 3.76 15.07 10.26
N ASP A 105 4.37 16.23 10.49
CA ASP A 105 5.63 16.31 11.26
C ASP A 105 5.40 15.97 12.75
N GLU A 106 4.19 16.12 13.26
CA GLU A 106 3.82 15.68 14.61
C GLU A 106 3.92 14.16 14.79
N VAL A 107 3.68 13.38 13.72
CA VAL A 107 3.92 11.93 13.74
C VAL A 107 5.39 11.62 14.04
N LYS A 108 6.32 12.40 13.47
CA LYS A 108 7.75 12.24 13.74
C LYS A 108 8.08 12.54 15.20
N GLN A 109 7.43 13.54 15.77
CA GLN A 109 7.59 13.89 17.20
C GLN A 109 7.05 12.76 18.07
N MET A 110 5.84 12.26 17.82
CA MET A 110 5.25 11.12 18.54
C MET A 110 6.18 9.90 18.53
N ASN A 111 6.75 9.56 17.38
CA ASN A 111 7.68 8.44 17.26
C ASN A 111 8.98 8.67 18.07
N ARG A 112 9.48 9.91 18.15
CA ARG A 112 10.64 10.25 19.00
C ARG A 112 10.34 10.17 20.51
N GLU A 113 9.10 10.44 20.88
CA GLU A 113 8.60 10.35 22.25
C GLU A 113 8.17 8.93 22.64
N ASN A 114 8.42 7.93 21.76
CA ASN A 114 8.06 6.52 21.91
C ASN A 114 6.56 6.26 22.03
N PHE A 115 5.71 7.09 21.41
CA PHE A 115 4.34 6.70 21.16
C PHE A 115 4.33 5.58 20.10
N ASP A 116 3.59 4.52 20.39
CA ASP A 116 3.47 3.38 19.49
C ASP A 116 2.36 3.66 18.44
N VAL A 117 2.73 4.45 17.42
CA VAL A 117 1.83 4.79 16.32
C VAL A 117 1.73 3.59 15.39
N GLU A 118 0.54 3.03 15.19
CA GLU A 118 0.27 1.88 14.32
C GLU A 118 0.03 2.33 12.88
N SER A 119 -0.80 3.36 12.69
CA SER A 119 -1.10 3.92 11.37
C SER A 119 -1.41 5.41 11.43
N VAL A 120 -1.29 6.06 10.27
CA VAL A 120 -1.68 7.46 10.09
C VAL A 120 -2.75 7.54 9.02
N GLU A 121 -3.94 7.99 9.40
CA GLU A 121 -5.05 8.24 8.46
C GLU A 121 -5.04 9.71 8.05
N ILE A 122 -4.98 9.98 6.75
CA ILE A 122 -5.01 11.31 6.16
C ILE A 122 -6.30 11.43 5.35
N LYS A 123 -7.18 12.32 5.78
CA LYS A 123 -8.33 12.75 4.99
C LYS A 123 -7.87 13.87 4.05
N TYR A 124 -8.15 13.74 2.79
CA TYR A 124 -7.69 14.68 1.78
C TYR A 124 -8.81 15.05 0.81
N ASN A 125 -9.10 16.34 0.70
CA ASN A 125 -10.06 16.84 -0.28
C ASN A 125 -9.35 17.00 -1.63
N SER A 126 -9.58 16.04 -2.53
CA SER A 126 -8.92 15.96 -3.82
C SER A 126 -9.86 16.38 -4.95
N PRO A 127 -9.44 17.31 -5.84
CA PRO A 127 -10.20 17.61 -7.04
C PRO A 127 -10.10 16.53 -8.13
N LYS A 128 -9.19 15.57 -7.97
CA LYS A 128 -8.89 14.55 -8.99
C LYS A 128 -9.61 13.23 -8.79
N PHE A 129 -9.88 12.87 -7.54
CA PHE A 129 -10.43 11.57 -7.19
C PHE A 129 -11.75 11.73 -6.44
N ASN A 130 -12.64 10.77 -6.63
CA ASN A 130 -13.91 10.74 -5.93
C ASN A 130 -13.73 10.35 -4.46
N ASN A 131 -14.66 10.80 -3.61
CA ASN A 131 -14.73 10.38 -2.21
C ASN A 131 -14.75 8.86 -2.09
N GLY A 132 -14.06 8.35 -1.05
CA GLY A 132 -13.89 6.91 -0.82
C GLY A 132 -12.69 6.30 -1.54
N PHE A 133 -12.06 7.00 -2.51
CA PHE A 133 -10.79 6.52 -3.07
C PHE A 133 -9.70 6.60 -2.01
N THR A 134 -9.04 5.47 -1.77
CA THR A 134 -8.05 5.34 -0.69
C THR A 134 -6.73 4.82 -1.25
N LEU A 135 -5.63 5.51 -0.96
CA LEU A 135 -4.27 5.05 -1.22
C LEU A 135 -3.59 4.70 0.10
N GLN A 136 -2.97 3.53 0.13
CA GLN A 136 -2.29 3.03 1.31
C GLN A 136 -0.80 2.87 1.02
N ASP A 137 0.05 3.55 1.78
CA ASP A 137 1.50 3.41 1.77
C ASP A 137 1.93 2.46 2.88
N THR A 138 2.59 1.38 2.53
CA THR A 138 3.03 0.39 3.50
C THR A 138 4.49 0.56 3.86
N PRO A 139 4.92 0.15 5.07
CA PRO A 139 6.33 0.00 5.38
C PRO A 139 7.05 -0.89 4.36
N GLY A 140 8.36 -0.65 4.15
CA GLY A 140 9.15 -1.49 3.25
C GLY A 140 9.21 -2.96 3.70
N VAL A 141 9.08 -3.88 2.75
CA VAL A 141 9.07 -5.34 3.02
C VAL A 141 10.42 -5.90 3.50
N ASP A 142 11.48 -5.10 3.50
CA ASP A 142 12.85 -5.51 3.88
C ASP A 142 13.13 -5.39 5.38
N SER A 143 12.28 -4.72 6.15
CA SER A 143 12.47 -4.51 7.56
C SER A 143 11.95 -5.71 8.36
N ASN A 144 12.84 -6.51 8.89
CA ASN A 144 12.65 -7.66 9.81
C ASN A 144 11.35 -8.49 9.76
N VAL A 145 11.52 -9.67 9.26
CA VAL A 145 10.66 -10.72 8.75
C VAL A 145 9.36 -11.06 9.55
N ALA A 146 9.29 -10.86 10.83
CA ALA A 146 8.16 -11.40 11.61
C ALA A 146 6.95 -10.45 11.74
N THR A 147 7.18 -9.15 11.88
CA THR A 147 6.11 -8.14 12.01
C THR A 147 5.47 -7.80 10.66
N HIS A 148 6.22 -7.98 9.56
CA HIS A 148 5.74 -7.64 8.21
C HIS A 148 4.88 -8.75 7.57
N GLN A 149 5.01 -10.00 7.99
CA GLN A 149 4.12 -11.05 7.49
C GLN A 149 2.67 -10.83 7.94
N SER A 150 2.45 -10.35 9.14
CA SER A 150 1.10 -10.10 9.66
C SER A 150 0.42 -8.91 8.99
N SER A 151 1.13 -7.82 8.78
CA SER A 151 0.60 -6.64 8.08
C SER A 151 0.38 -6.90 6.58
N THR A 152 1.28 -7.67 5.95
CA THR A 152 1.13 -8.02 4.52
C THR A 152 -0.16 -8.77 4.24
N GLU A 153 -0.56 -9.71 5.11
CA GLU A 153 -1.79 -10.47 4.92
C GLU A 153 -3.05 -9.59 5.09
N GLU A 154 -3.01 -8.58 5.94
CA GLU A 154 -4.13 -7.65 6.09
C GLU A 154 -4.42 -6.89 4.79
N PHE A 155 -3.38 -6.43 4.08
CA PHE A 155 -3.53 -5.75 2.79
C PHE A 155 -4.14 -6.64 1.71
N MET A 156 -3.88 -7.95 1.74
CA MET A 156 -4.44 -8.90 0.78
C MET A 156 -5.97 -8.95 0.84
N TYR A 157 -6.57 -8.70 1.99
CA TYR A 157 -8.03 -8.74 2.17
C TYR A 157 -8.69 -7.36 2.03
N THR A 158 -7.95 -6.30 2.28
CA THR A 158 -8.50 -4.94 2.30
C THR A 158 -8.24 -4.16 1.01
N SER A 159 -7.29 -4.58 0.17
CA SER A 159 -6.98 -3.92 -1.09
C SER A 159 -7.89 -4.38 -2.23
N ASN A 160 -8.26 -3.46 -3.12
CA ASN A 160 -8.88 -3.77 -4.41
C ASN A 160 -7.82 -4.04 -5.49
N VAL A 161 -6.65 -3.39 -5.35
CA VAL A 161 -5.49 -3.59 -6.21
C VAL A 161 -4.22 -3.32 -5.41
N LEU A 162 -3.17 -4.09 -5.70
CA LEU A 162 -1.84 -3.90 -5.13
C LEU A 162 -0.88 -3.38 -6.20
N PHE A 163 -0.24 -2.27 -5.90
CA PHE A 163 0.89 -1.74 -6.67
C PHE A 163 2.19 -2.24 -6.03
N TYR A 164 2.71 -3.35 -6.57
CA TYR A 164 3.99 -3.86 -6.10
C TYR A 164 5.12 -3.07 -6.74
N THR A 165 5.77 -2.24 -5.94
CA THR A 165 6.76 -1.25 -6.39
C THR A 165 8.17 -1.70 -6.04
N VAL A 166 9.03 -1.77 -7.06
CA VAL A 166 10.46 -2.03 -6.93
C VAL A 166 11.26 -0.94 -7.64
N ASP A 167 12.49 -0.69 -7.21
CA ASP A 167 13.40 0.13 -7.98
C ASP A 167 14.11 -0.68 -9.07
N TYR A 168 14.65 0.00 -10.07
CA TYR A 168 15.31 -0.58 -11.22
C TYR A 168 16.36 -1.65 -10.88
N ASN A 169 17.16 -1.45 -9.83
CA ASN A 169 18.26 -2.37 -9.48
C ASN A 169 17.78 -3.67 -8.81
N HIS A 170 16.59 -3.70 -8.25
CA HIS A 170 16.07 -4.82 -7.47
C HIS A 170 14.95 -5.60 -8.16
N VAL A 171 14.68 -5.34 -9.45
CA VAL A 171 13.55 -5.93 -10.20
C VAL A 171 13.56 -7.46 -10.16
N GLN A 172 14.72 -8.09 -10.42
CA GLN A 172 14.85 -9.54 -10.59
C GLN A 172 15.17 -10.30 -9.30
N SER A 173 14.84 -9.75 -8.14
CA SER A 173 15.00 -10.47 -6.87
C SER A 173 13.99 -11.62 -6.76
N ALA A 174 14.46 -12.81 -6.42
CA ALA A 174 13.59 -13.97 -6.17
C ALA A 174 12.54 -13.71 -5.09
N LEU A 175 12.86 -12.88 -4.10
CA LEU A 175 11.90 -12.47 -3.05
C LEU A 175 10.70 -11.72 -3.64
N ASN A 176 10.93 -10.86 -4.64
CA ASN A 176 9.86 -10.12 -5.30
C ASN A 176 8.89 -11.07 -6.00
N PHE A 177 9.43 -12.02 -6.78
CA PHE A 177 8.62 -13.00 -7.51
C PHE A 177 7.87 -13.94 -6.56
N GLN A 178 8.51 -14.41 -5.49
CA GLN A 178 7.83 -15.21 -4.46
C GLN A 178 6.68 -14.45 -3.81
N PHE A 179 6.85 -13.17 -3.52
CA PHE A 179 5.81 -12.33 -2.94
C PHE A 179 4.64 -12.15 -3.91
N MET A 180 4.91 -11.78 -5.17
CA MET A 180 3.87 -11.64 -6.20
C MET A 180 3.13 -12.95 -6.45
N LYS A 181 3.83 -14.09 -6.45
CA LYS A 181 3.20 -15.42 -6.58
C LYS A 181 2.22 -15.70 -5.44
N ARG A 182 2.55 -15.34 -4.20
CA ARG A 182 1.62 -15.45 -3.05
C ARG A 182 0.38 -14.58 -3.22
N LEU A 183 0.54 -13.34 -3.71
CA LEU A 183 -0.59 -12.46 -3.99
C LEU A 183 -1.51 -13.05 -5.07
N ASN A 184 -0.94 -13.62 -6.13
CA ASN A 184 -1.71 -14.30 -7.17
C ASN A 184 -2.50 -15.50 -6.62
N GLN A 185 -1.88 -16.31 -5.74
CA GLN A 185 -2.56 -17.43 -5.08
C GLN A 185 -3.74 -16.99 -4.21
N ALA A 186 -3.68 -15.77 -3.69
CA ALA A 186 -4.78 -15.16 -2.93
C ALA A 186 -5.80 -14.43 -3.83
N ASN A 187 -5.66 -14.49 -5.16
CA ASN A 187 -6.48 -13.79 -6.14
C ASN A 187 -6.55 -12.26 -5.94
N VAL A 188 -5.46 -11.67 -5.46
CA VAL A 188 -5.34 -10.21 -5.34
C VAL A 188 -4.83 -9.65 -6.67
N PRO A 189 -5.51 -8.68 -7.29
CA PRO A 189 -5.04 -8.00 -8.48
C PRO A 189 -3.71 -7.28 -8.21
N VAL A 190 -2.69 -7.56 -9.04
CA VAL A 190 -1.35 -7.00 -8.88
C VAL A 190 -0.94 -6.20 -10.10
N VAL A 191 -0.55 -4.97 -9.86
CA VAL A 191 0.14 -4.10 -10.81
C VAL A 191 1.61 -4.03 -10.41
N PHE A 192 2.51 -4.39 -11.32
CA PHE A 192 3.94 -4.33 -11.05
C PHE A 192 4.50 -2.98 -11.50
N VAL A 193 5.14 -2.25 -10.59
CA VAL A 193 5.69 -0.91 -10.84
C VAL A 193 7.20 -0.96 -10.70
N ILE A 194 7.89 -0.82 -11.81
CA ILE A 194 9.35 -0.72 -11.86
C ILE A 194 9.70 0.77 -11.91
N ASN A 195 10.13 1.30 -10.79
CA ASN A 195 10.44 2.71 -10.60
C ASN A 195 11.92 3.01 -10.83
N GLN A 196 12.25 4.29 -10.97
CA GLN A 196 13.63 4.78 -11.14
C GLN A 196 14.31 4.24 -12.40
N ILE A 197 13.57 4.14 -13.50
CA ILE A 197 14.10 3.70 -14.82
C ILE A 197 15.17 4.67 -15.36
N ASP A 198 15.24 5.90 -14.83
CA ASP A 198 16.33 6.85 -15.10
C ASP A 198 17.73 6.34 -14.70
N LYS A 199 17.82 5.24 -13.93
CA LYS A 199 19.05 4.51 -13.64
C LYS A 199 19.48 3.54 -14.74
N HIS A 200 18.62 3.31 -15.73
CA HIS A 200 18.92 2.42 -16.86
C HIS A 200 20.07 2.96 -17.70
N ASN A 201 20.99 2.09 -18.09
CA ASN A 201 22.11 2.41 -18.95
C ASN A 201 22.01 1.63 -20.28
N GLU A 202 21.68 2.32 -21.35
CA GLU A 202 21.57 1.75 -22.69
C GLU A 202 22.90 1.18 -23.22
N ASP A 203 24.06 1.68 -22.75
CA ASP A 203 25.37 1.17 -23.17
C ASP A 203 25.66 -0.24 -22.61
N GLU A 204 25.02 -0.63 -21.51
CA GLU A 204 25.16 -1.96 -20.91
C GLU A 204 24.16 -2.95 -21.51
N ILE A 205 22.93 -2.54 -21.67
CA ILE A 205 21.83 -3.36 -22.17
C ILE A 205 20.73 -2.47 -22.73
N SER A 206 20.15 -2.82 -23.88
CA SER A 206 19.02 -2.05 -24.41
C SER A 206 17.79 -2.19 -23.51
N PHE A 207 16.98 -1.14 -23.43
CA PHE A 207 15.77 -1.14 -22.62
C PHE A 207 14.78 -2.22 -23.05
N ASP A 208 14.70 -2.54 -24.33
CA ASP A 208 13.85 -3.63 -24.83
C ASP A 208 14.34 -5.01 -24.36
N THR A 209 15.66 -5.22 -24.32
CA THR A 209 16.24 -6.45 -23.76
C THR A 209 15.97 -6.54 -22.25
N PHE A 210 16.06 -5.43 -21.52
CA PHE A 210 15.72 -5.37 -20.11
C PHE A 210 14.25 -5.76 -19.86
N LYS A 211 13.31 -5.15 -20.62
CA LYS A 211 11.87 -5.50 -20.52
C LYS A 211 11.64 -6.99 -20.78
N SER A 212 12.22 -7.51 -21.88
CA SER A 212 12.06 -8.92 -22.23
C SER A 212 12.56 -9.86 -21.13
N ARG A 213 13.66 -9.52 -20.46
CA ARG A 213 14.17 -10.30 -19.32
C ARG A 213 13.18 -10.28 -18.14
N VAL A 214 12.61 -9.13 -17.82
CA VAL A 214 11.62 -9.01 -16.75
C VAL A 214 10.37 -9.84 -17.09
N GLU A 215 9.84 -9.69 -18.27
CA GLU A 215 8.65 -10.43 -18.74
C GLU A 215 8.88 -11.95 -18.76
N ASN A 216 10.05 -12.41 -19.23
CA ASN A 216 10.42 -13.81 -19.17
C ASN A 216 10.49 -14.35 -17.75
N SER A 217 11.09 -13.59 -16.82
CA SER A 217 11.15 -13.99 -15.42
C SER A 217 9.74 -14.09 -14.81
N ILE A 218 8.85 -13.15 -15.11
CA ILE A 218 7.45 -13.19 -14.67
C ILE A 218 6.75 -14.44 -15.20
N ALA A 219 6.96 -14.78 -16.48
CA ALA A 219 6.40 -15.98 -17.10
C ALA A 219 6.96 -17.27 -16.49
N GLU A 220 8.29 -17.34 -16.25
CA GLU A 220 8.95 -18.51 -15.62
C GLU A 220 8.42 -18.76 -14.19
N TRP A 221 8.09 -17.69 -13.45
CA TRP A 221 7.49 -17.79 -12.12
C TRP A 221 5.98 -18.03 -12.15
N GLU A 222 5.36 -18.08 -13.35
CA GLU A 222 3.91 -18.25 -13.54
C GLU A 222 3.11 -17.17 -12.78
N ILE A 223 3.58 -15.93 -12.84
CA ILE A 223 2.92 -14.79 -12.17
C ILE A 223 1.97 -14.15 -13.16
N ASN A 224 0.71 -14.01 -12.77
CA ASN A 224 -0.29 -13.27 -13.52
C ASN A 224 -0.34 -11.84 -12.99
N LEU A 225 -0.09 -10.87 -13.87
CA LEU A 225 -0.12 -9.44 -13.55
C LEU A 225 -1.18 -8.73 -14.38
N ASP A 226 -1.90 -7.80 -13.77
CA ASP A 226 -2.81 -6.94 -14.51
C ASP A 226 -2.05 -6.00 -15.45
N ARG A 227 -0.94 -5.43 -14.98
CA ARG A 227 -0.05 -4.55 -15.76
C ARG A 227 1.36 -4.48 -15.18
N ILE A 228 2.30 -4.04 -16.06
CA ILE A 228 3.65 -3.62 -15.68
C ILE A 228 3.80 -2.15 -16.07
N PHE A 229 4.22 -1.31 -15.12
CA PHE A 229 4.59 0.08 -15.37
C PHE A 229 6.08 0.29 -15.18
N TYR A 230 6.68 1.01 -16.11
CA TYR A 230 8.06 1.47 -16.05
C TYR A 230 8.02 2.97 -15.80
N VAL A 231 8.50 3.41 -14.63
CA VAL A 231 8.36 4.79 -14.16
C VAL A 231 9.73 5.46 -14.03
N PHE A 232 9.89 6.60 -14.68
CA PHE A 232 11.07 7.43 -14.53
C PHE A 232 10.95 8.25 -13.25
N LYS A 233 12.10 8.61 -12.65
CA LYS A 233 12.13 9.55 -11.54
C LYS A 233 11.50 10.87 -11.97
N VAL A 234 10.35 11.17 -11.41
CA VAL A 234 9.69 12.44 -11.70
C VAL A 234 10.52 13.55 -11.06
N ARG A 235 11.08 14.42 -11.88
CA ARG A 235 11.64 15.68 -11.40
C ARG A 235 10.45 16.55 -10.97
N THR A 236 10.22 16.67 -9.68
CA THR A 236 9.37 17.74 -9.16
C THR A 236 9.91 19.05 -9.73
N ARG A 237 9.09 19.77 -10.50
CA ARG A 237 9.40 21.13 -10.86
C ARG A 237 9.47 21.91 -9.56
N THR A 238 10.68 22.17 -9.08
CA THR A 238 10.93 23.22 -8.08
C THR A 238 10.45 24.51 -8.69
N GLN A 239 9.40 25.08 -8.12
CA GLN A 239 9.01 26.48 -8.33
C GLN A 239 10.06 27.38 -7.71
#